data_d6e311e6a4f3f9185f29ed911dc5797e
#
_entry.id   d6e311e6a4f3f9185f29ed911dc5797e
#
_cell.length_a   1.000
_cell.length_b   1.000
_cell.length_c   1.000
_cell.angle_alpha   90.00
_cell.angle_beta   90.00
_cell.angle_gamma   90.00
#
_symmetry.space_group_name_H-M   'P 1'
#
loop_
_entity.id
_entity.type
_entity.pdbx_description
1 polymer ?
#
loop_
_entity_poly.entity_id
_entity_poly.type
_entity_poly.pdbx_seq_one_letter_code
_entity_poly.pdbx_strand_id
1 'polypeptide(L)'
;YDPKNSLMKDVGNNIRYYGASPNNYIYFNCSNYSNQSSSTCETWRIIGVFDGKIKLIRNESIGEYSWDNKNVSTGAENDYGKNDWTDARLMKLLNPGYESKTTGGSLYYNAKSGNCYSGQSNATKACNFTSTGIKNATTRNLISDTIYYLGGHNSFSVYPNQIYEKERGTTVYSGRPTEWTGKIALAYPSDYGYAADLGKCSQNLNNYNNSTCTSNNWMKAIVAPNYGWLLTPRSGIASNVWYVYSSGGVYYNSYVYNAYGVAPVLFLNSDANVKSGTGTSSDPYQISV
;
A
#
# COMPACT_ATOMS: atom_id res chain seq x y z
N TYR A 1 -20.74 8.00 -9.32
CA TYR A 1 -20.78 6.57 -9.67
C TYR A 1 -20.88 6.39 -11.20
N ASP A 2 -19.99 5.56 -11.75
CA ASP A 2 -20.08 5.00 -13.09
C ASP A 2 -20.06 3.46 -12.99
N PRO A 3 -21.20 2.82 -12.77
CA PRO A 3 -21.27 1.36 -12.56
C PRO A 3 -20.78 0.56 -13.75
N LYS A 4 -20.92 1.08 -14.97
CA LYS A 4 -20.48 0.40 -16.20
C LYS A 4 -18.97 0.18 -16.23
N ASN A 5 -18.21 1.15 -15.72
CA ASN A 5 -16.75 1.12 -15.67
C ASN A 5 -16.21 0.83 -14.27
N SER A 6 -17.08 0.57 -13.28
CA SER A 6 -16.72 0.39 -11.87
C SER A 6 -15.89 1.56 -11.32
N LEU A 7 -16.30 2.79 -11.63
CA LEU A 7 -15.65 4.02 -11.21
C LEU A 7 -16.56 4.84 -10.30
N MET A 8 -15.96 5.45 -9.28
CA MET A 8 -16.60 6.40 -8.38
C MET A 8 -15.68 7.59 -8.10
N LYS A 9 -16.26 8.70 -7.66
CA LYS A 9 -15.52 9.78 -7.02
C LYS A 9 -15.56 9.63 -5.51
N ASP A 10 -14.43 9.82 -4.88
CA ASP A 10 -14.35 9.93 -3.42
C ASP A 10 -14.63 11.36 -2.93
N VAL A 11 -14.58 11.57 -1.61
CA VAL A 11 -14.82 12.88 -0.99
C VAL A 11 -13.79 13.93 -1.41
N GLY A 12 -12.60 13.54 -1.86
CA GLY A 12 -11.56 14.41 -2.41
C GLY A 12 -11.65 14.60 -3.93
N ASN A 13 -12.74 14.17 -4.58
CA ASN A 13 -12.93 14.18 -6.03
C ASN A 13 -11.95 13.30 -6.82
N ASN A 14 -11.21 12.40 -6.17
CA ASN A 14 -10.39 11.43 -6.86
C ASN A 14 -11.27 10.38 -7.55
N ILE A 15 -10.85 9.92 -8.72
CA ILE A 15 -11.53 8.83 -9.43
C ILE A 15 -10.96 7.50 -8.93
N ARG A 16 -11.82 6.59 -8.48
CA ARG A 16 -11.41 5.30 -7.90
C ARG A 16 -12.11 4.12 -8.57
N TYR A 17 -11.38 3.02 -8.72
CA TYR A 17 -11.98 1.73 -9.07
C TYR A 17 -12.60 1.08 -7.83
N TYR A 18 -13.80 0.52 -7.96
CA TYR A 18 -14.55 -0.11 -6.89
C TYR A 18 -15.26 -1.40 -7.31
N GLY A 19 -15.75 -2.17 -6.33
CA GLY A 19 -16.58 -3.35 -6.56
C GLY A 19 -15.82 -4.67 -6.51
N ALA A 20 -16.46 -5.74 -6.95
CA ALA A 20 -15.91 -7.10 -6.85
C ALA A 20 -14.75 -7.36 -7.81
N SER A 21 -14.87 -6.89 -9.04
CA SER A 21 -13.91 -7.23 -10.11
C SER A 21 -13.86 -6.12 -11.18
N PRO A 22 -13.31 -4.93 -10.84
CA PRO A 22 -13.14 -3.86 -11.81
C PRO A 22 -12.06 -4.21 -12.84
N ASN A 23 -12.20 -3.64 -14.05
CA ASN A 23 -11.20 -3.73 -15.11
C ASN A 23 -10.09 -2.71 -14.88
N ASN A 24 -9.24 -2.97 -13.88
CA ASN A 24 -8.17 -2.09 -13.41
C ASN A 24 -6.79 -2.76 -13.38
N TYR A 25 -6.62 -3.86 -14.11
CA TYR A 25 -5.33 -4.53 -14.25
C TYR A 25 -4.41 -3.74 -15.19
N ILE A 26 -3.15 -3.66 -14.82
CA ILE A 26 -2.10 -2.95 -15.56
C ILE A 26 -0.78 -3.71 -15.47
N TYR A 27 -0.05 -3.78 -16.57
CA TYR A 27 1.33 -4.25 -16.58
C TYR A 27 2.25 -3.17 -16.05
N PHE A 28 3.05 -3.51 -15.05
CA PHE A 28 4.06 -2.64 -14.48
C PHE A 28 5.28 -3.46 -14.04
N ASN A 29 6.37 -2.81 -13.69
CA ASN A 29 7.62 -3.43 -13.31
C ASN A 29 8.11 -4.44 -14.36
N CYS A 30 8.12 -4.03 -15.62
CA CYS A 30 8.47 -4.85 -16.75
C CYS A 30 9.98 -4.95 -16.93
N SER A 31 10.48 -6.12 -17.30
CA SER A 31 11.84 -6.28 -17.81
C SER A 31 12.01 -5.67 -19.23
N ASN A 32 10.91 -5.60 -19.97
CA ASN A 32 10.86 -5.01 -21.30
C ASN A 32 9.54 -4.29 -21.55
N TYR A 33 9.55 -2.95 -21.55
CA TYR A 33 8.37 -2.12 -21.81
C TYR A 33 7.96 -2.04 -23.29
N SER A 34 8.86 -2.39 -24.22
CA SER A 34 8.51 -2.47 -25.64
C SER A 34 7.66 -3.72 -25.96
N ASN A 35 7.71 -4.74 -25.09
CA ASN A 35 6.92 -5.95 -25.20
C ASN A 35 6.32 -6.30 -23.84
N GLN A 36 5.23 -5.61 -23.47
CA GLN A 36 4.54 -5.80 -22.19
C GLN A 36 3.60 -7.00 -22.28
N SER A 37 3.88 -8.00 -21.44
CA SER A 37 3.12 -9.26 -21.38
C SER A 37 3.28 -9.88 -19.98
N SER A 38 2.52 -10.91 -19.68
CA SER A 38 2.64 -11.66 -18.43
C SER A 38 4.01 -12.31 -18.20
N SER A 39 4.81 -12.51 -19.26
CA SER A 39 6.15 -13.05 -19.15
C SER A 39 7.24 -11.98 -18.91
N THR A 40 6.97 -10.72 -19.23
CA THR A 40 7.92 -9.61 -19.11
C THR A 40 7.58 -8.63 -18.00
N CYS A 41 6.34 -8.59 -17.54
CA CYS A 41 5.83 -7.64 -16.57
C CYS A 41 5.19 -8.32 -15.36
N GLU A 42 5.11 -7.60 -14.25
CA GLU A 42 4.21 -7.93 -13.17
C GLU A 42 2.82 -7.37 -13.47
N THR A 43 1.81 -8.03 -12.93
CA THR A 43 0.45 -7.49 -12.90
C THR A 43 0.28 -6.62 -11.66
N TRP A 44 -0.14 -5.39 -11.87
CA TRP A 44 -0.52 -4.43 -10.84
C TRP A 44 -1.99 -4.05 -11.01
N ARG A 45 -2.54 -3.33 -10.05
CA ARG A 45 -3.93 -2.85 -10.11
C ARG A 45 -3.95 -1.33 -9.94
N ILE A 46 -4.78 -0.67 -10.72
CA ILE A 46 -5.02 0.78 -10.57
C ILE A 46 -6.01 0.98 -9.43
N ILE A 47 -5.59 1.70 -8.37
CA ILE A 47 -6.50 2.15 -7.31
C ILE A 47 -7.39 3.27 -7.83
N GLY A 48 -6.78 4.21 -8.55
CA GLY A 48 -7.49 5.35 -9.11
C GLY A 48 -6.56 6.41 -9.65
N VAL A 49 -7.14 7.60 -9.89
CA VAL A 49 -6.42 8.82 -10.31
C VAL A 49 -6.58 9.87 -9.22
N PHE A 50 -5.45 10.37 -8.72
CA PHE A 50 -5.35 11.31 -7.61
C PHE A 50 -4.47 12.47 -8.04
N ASP A 51 -5.02 13.67 -8.04
CA ASP A 51 -4.30 14.89 -8.49
C ASP A 51 -3.61 14.70 -9.85
N GLY A 52 -4.30 14.03 -10.78
CA GLY A 52 -3.81 13.75 -12.13
C GLY A 52 -2.79 12.60 -12.22
N LYS A 53 -2.43 11.94 -11.13
CA LYS A 53 -1.50 10.81 -11.11
C LYS A 53 -2.22 9.48 -10.92
N ILE A 54 -1.80 8.46 -11.64
CA ILE A 54 -2.30 7.09 -11.49
C ILE A 54 -1.66 6.48 -10.24
N LYS A 55 -2.48 6.02 -9.31
CA LYS A 55 -2.07 5.29 -8.10
C LYS A 55 -2.20 3.79 -8.34
N LEU A 56 -1.11 3.06 -8.14
CA LEU A 56 -1.04 1.62 -8.33
C LEU A 56 -0.83 0.88 -7.01
N ILE A 57 -1.34 -0.35 -6.95
CA ILE A 57 -0.99 -1.35 -5.94
C ILE A 57 -0.51 -2.63 -6.63
N ARG A 58 0.54 -3.26 -6.11
CA ARG A 58 0.97 -4.58 -6.60
C ARG A 58 -0.16 -5.60 -6.38
N ASN A 59 -0.45 -6.44 -7.38
CA ASN A 59 -1.56 -7.39 -7.32
C ASN A 59 -1.36 -8.53 -6.31
N GLU A 60 -0.19 -8.62 -5.70
CA GLU A 60 0.16 -9.62 -4.69
C GLU A 60 1.05 -9.01 -3.61
N SER A 61 0.99 -9.59 -2.40
CA SER A 61 1.96 -9.27 -1.34
C SER A 61 3.38 -9.69 -1.74
N ILE A 62 4.37 -8.91 -1.29
CA ILE A 62 5.80 -9.26 -1.44
C ILE A 62 6.31 -10.14 -0.29
N GLY A 63 5.45 -10.51 0.63
CA GLY A 63 5.74 -11.29 1.83
C GLY A 63 5.24 -10.63 3.10
N GLU A 64 5.50 -11.24 4.23
CA GLU A 64 5.11 -10.76 5.55
C GLU A 64 6.32 -10.16 6.26
N TYR A 65 6.27 -8.86 6.53
CA TYR A 65 7.34 -8.08 7.14
C TYR A 65 6.79 -7.18 8.24
N SER A 66 7.67 -6.78 9.17
CA SER A 66 7.35 -5.78 10.18
C SER A 66 7.23 -4.39 9.54
N TRP A 67 6.24 -3.63 9.99
CA TRP A 67 6.12 -2.22 9.62
C TRP A 67 7.29 -1.41 10.20
N ASP A 68 7.65 -1.70 11.45
CA ASP A 68 8.87 -1.21 12.10
C ASP A 68 9.46 -2.28 13.03
N ASN A 69 10.68 -2.11 13.50
CA ASN A 69 11.34 -3.03 14.43
C ASN A 69 10.82 -2.88 15.87
N LYS A 70 11.02 -3.92 16.66
CA LYS A 70 10.48 -4.04 18.02
C LYS A 70 11.37 -3.40 19.08
N ASN A 71 12.67 -3.46 18.95
CA ASN A 71 13.60 -3.25 20.05
C ASN A 71 14.28 -1.86 19.99
N VAL A 72 14.32 -1.14 21.10
CA VAL A 72 14.97 0.18 21.22
C VAL A 72 16.46 0.13 20.84
N SER A 73 17.16 -0.97 21.12
CA SER A 73 18.58 -1.13 20.74
C SER A 73 18.80 -1.16 19.22
N THR A 74 17.77 -1.37 18.44
CA THR A 74 17.79 -1.34 16.97
C THR A 74 17.13 -0.08 16.40
N GLY A 75 16.94 0.95 17.23
CA GLY A 75 16.40 2.25 16.85
C GLY A 75 14.88 2.39 16.98
N ALA A 76 14.18 1.42 17.59
CA ALA A 76 12.78 1.59 17.97
C ALA A 76 12.63 2.58 19.13
N GLU A 77 11.49 3.25 19.20
CA GLU A 77 11.20 4.17 20.31
C GLU A 77 10.95 3.44 21.63
N ASN A 78 10.43 2.23 21.55
CA ASN A 78 10.18 1.34 22.69
C ASN A 78 10.16 -0.12 22.20
N ASP A 79 9.96 -1.08 23.09
CA ASP A 79 9.93 -2.51 22.75
C ASP A 79 8.76 -2.94 21.86
N TYR A 80 7.83 -2.04 21.56
CA TYR A 80 6.69 -2.28 20.65
C TYR A 80 6.88 -1.64 19.28
N GLY A 81 7.98 -0.93 19.04
CA GLY A 81 8.29 -0.21 17.81
C GLY A 81 7.70 1.19 17.78
N LYS A 82 7.83 1.85 16.63
CA LYS A 82 7.48 3.25 16.39
C LYS A 82 6.58 3.38 15.15
N ASN A 83 5.41 3.96 15.31
CA ASN A 83 4.49 4.19 14.19
C ASN A 83 4.76 5.48 13.42
N ASP A 84 6.02 5.71 13.09
CA ASP A 84 6.50 6.82 12.28
C ASP A 84 6.98 6.30 10.93
N TRP A 85 6.19 6.52 9.88
CA TRP A 85 6.54 6.04 8.54
C TRP A 85 7.85 6.62 8.03
N THR A 86 8.19 7.86 8.40
CA THR A 86 9.41 8.53 7.93
C THR A 86 10.71 7.89 8.42
N ASP A 87 10.61 7.03 9.44
CA ASP A 87 11.73 6.27 10.01
C ASP A 87 11.51 4.75 10.03
N ALA A 88 10.35 4.29 9.57
CA ALA A 88 9.95 2.90 9.62
C ALA A 88 10.87 1.98 8.81
N ARG A 89 11.15 0.78 9.34
CA ARG A 89 11.98 -0.23 8.65
C ARG A 89 11.37 -0.66 7.33
N LEU A 90 10.04 -0.74 7.26
CA LEU A 90 9.34 -1.08 6.02
C LEU A 90 9.46 0.02 4.97
N MET A 91 9.36 1.29 5.36
CA MET A 91 9.62 2.41 4.46
C MET A 91 11.03 2.31 3.86
N LYS A 92 12.04 2.03 4.69
CA LYS A 92 13.43 1.90 4.26
C LYS A 92 13.67 0.69 3.35
N LEU A 93 12.96 -0.42 3.58
CA LEU A 93 12.99 -1.60 2.70
C LEU A 93 12.49 -1.28 1.28
N LEU A 94 11.42 -0.49 1.19
CA LEU A 94 10.70 -0.21 -0.06
C LEU A 94 11.32 0.92 -0.89
N ASN A 95 12.14 1.80 -0.30
CA ASN A 95 12.59 3.05 -0.93
C ASN A 95 14.11 3.12 -1.10
N PRO A 96 14.62 3.96 -2.04
CA PRO A 96 16.05 4.14 -2.27
C PRO A 96 16.72 4.94 -1.16
N GLY A 97 18.05 4.87 -1.10
CA GLY A 97 18.90 5.70 -0.23
C GLY A 97 19.18 5.11 1.15
N TYR A 98 18.78 3.85 1.38
CA TYR A 98 18.99 3.15 2.65
C TYR A 98 19.91 1.93 2.55
N GLU A 99 20.60 1.75 1.42
CA GLU A 99 21.39 0.57 1.08
C GLU A 99 22.47 0.23 2.10
N SER A 100 23.08 1.24 2.71
CA SER A 100 24.13 1.09 3.71
C SER A 100 23.79 1.68 5.08
N LYS A 101 22.57 2.19 5.26
CA LYS A 101 22.16 2.90 6.47
C LYS A 101 21.46 2.01 7.48
N THR A 102 20.84 0.95 7.02
CA THR A 102 20.09 0.02 7.87
C THR A 102 20.01 -1.36 7.22
N THR A 103 20.06 -2.41 8.02
CA THR A 103 19.85 -3.78 7.52
C THR A 103 18.46 -3.91 6.92
N GLY A 104 18.38 -4.53 5.75
CA GLY A 104 17.14 -4.62 4.96
C GLY A 104 16.85 -3.39 4.10
N GLY A 105 17.60 -2.30 4.23
CA GLY A 105 17.34 -1.07 3.52
C GLY A 105 17.45 -1.18 2.01
N SER A 106 16.47 -0.64 1.30
CA SER A 106 16.36 -0.56 -0.17
C SER A 106 16.39 -1.91 -0.91
N LEU A 107 16.21 -3.05 -0.21
CA LEU A 107 16.29 -4.36 -0.85
C LEU A 107 15.18 -4.57 -1.90
N TYR A 108 13.94 -4.15 -1.58
CA TYR A 108 12.85 -4.25 -2.55
C TYR A 108 13.06 -3.27 -3.72
N TYR A 109 13.40 -2.01 -3.43
CA TYR A 109 13.60 -1.00 -4.47
C TYR A 109 14.71 -1.38 -5.46
N ASN A 110 15.72 -2.10 -5.01
CA ASN A 110 16.87 -2.50 -5.84
C ASN A 110 16.82 -3.95 -6.31
N ALA A 111 15.70 -4.67 -6.09
CA ALA A 111 15.56 -6.08 -6.46
C ALA A 111 16.72 -6.95 -5.94
N LYS A 112 17.04 -6.84 -4.65
CA LYS A 112 18.14 -7.55 -3.99
C LYS A 112 17.64 -8.54 -2.94
N SER A 113 18.50 -9.44 -2.53
CA SER A 113 18.34 -10.32 -1.38
C SER A 113 19.14 -9.84 -0.17
N GLY A 114 18.73 -10.25 1.01
CA GLY A 114 19.39 -9.91 2.27
C GLY A 114 18.60 -10.39 3.47
N ASN A 115 18.70 -9.68 4.58
CA ASN A 115 17.93 -9.94 5.80
C ASN A 115 16.90 -8.82 6.05
N CYS A 116 15.69 -9.21 6.46
CA CYS A 116 14.56 -8.32 6.71
C CYS A 116 14.03 -8.43 8.14
N TYR A 117 13.34 -7.40 8.59
CA TYR A 117 12.54 -7.41 9.82
C TYR A 117 11.21 -8.13 9.56
N SER A 118 10.93 -9.19 10.31
CA SER A 118 9.68 -9.96 10.18
C SER A 118 9.28 -10.55 11.53
N GLY A 119 8.59 -9.78 12.35
CA GLY A 119 8.21 -10.15 13.71
C GLY A 119 9.37 -10.17 14.71
N GLN A 120 10.52 -9.62 14.33
CA GLN A 120 11.78 -9.68 15.09
C GLN A 120 12.25 -8.29 15.49
N SER A 121 13.04 -8.23 16.57
CA SER A 121 13.74 -7.00 16.97
C SER A 121 14.91 -6.66 16.04
N ASN A 122 15.50 -7.66 15.39
CA ASN A 122 16.59 -7.52 14.44
C ASN A 122 16.19 -8.08 13.06
N ALA A 123 16.81 -7.58 11.99
CA ALA A 123 16.63 -8.09 10.64
C ALA A 123 17.41 -9.41 10.47
N THR A 124 16.79 -10.52 10.82
CA THR A 124 17.39 -11.88 10.79
C THR A 124 16.71 -12.83 9.80
N LYS A 125 15.52 -12.48 9.32
CA LYS A 125 14.80 -13.31 8.35
C LYS A 125 15.35 -13.08 6.95
N ALA A 126 15.85 -14.14 6.31
CA ALA A 126 16.26 -14.08 4.91
C ALA A 126 15.10 -13.64 4.02
N CYS A 127 15.33 -12.67 3.15
CA CYS A 127 14.38 -12.16 2.18
C CYS A 127 15.02 -11.98 0.81
N ASN A 128 14.26 -12.22 -0.25
CA ASN A 128 14.75 -12.19 -1.61
C ASN A 128 13.75 -11.49 -2.53
N PHE A 129 14.13 -10.33 -3.06
CA PHE A 129 13.33 -9.53 -3.98
C PHE A 129 13.90 -9.51 -5.40
N THR A 130 14.80 -10.40 -5.76
CA THR A 130 15.42 -10.44 -7.10
C THR A 130 14.42 -10.65 -8.24
N SER A 131 13.28 -11.31 -7.94
CA SER A 131 12.19 -11.51 -8.89
C SER A 131 11.01 -10.55 -8.72
N THR A 132 10.74 -10.08 -7.49
CA THR A 132 9.56 -9.28 -7.13
C THR A 132 9.85 -7.81 -6.84
N GLY A 133 11.11 -7.43 -6.72
CA GLY A 133 11.53 -6.04 -6.53
C GLY A 133 11.51 -5.23 -7.82
N ILE A 134 11.80 -3.92 -7.71
CA ILE A 134 11.80 -3.01 -8.87
C ILE A 134 12.97 -3.33 -9.80
N LYS A 135 12.65 -3.85 -10.98
CA LYS A 135 13.59 -4.55 -11.86
C LYS A 135 14.66 -3.65 -12.49
N ASN A 136 14.30 -2.45 -12.96
CA ASN A 136 15.23 -1.65 -13.77
C ASN A 136 15.03 -0.14 -13.63
N ALA A 137 15.91 0.64 -14.26
CA ALA A 137 15.88 2.09 -14.22
C ALA A 137 14.61 2.68 -14.88
N THR A 138 14.14 2.08 -15.97
CA THR A 138 12.89 2.53 -16.64
C THR A 138 11.73 2.48 -15.69
N THR A 139 11.54 1.36 -14.96
CA THR A 139 10.49 1.26 -13.94
C THR A 139 10.68 2.30 -12.84
N ARG A 140 11.92 2.49 -12.34
CA ARG A 140 12.19 3.48 -11.27
C ARG A 140 11.86 4.91 -11.70
N ASN A 141 12.12 5.24 -12.96
CA ASN A 141 11.84 6.55 -13.53
C ASN A 141 10.33 6.82 -13.72
N LEU A 142 9.52 5.77 -13.85
CA LEU A 142 8.06 5.90 -13.89
C LEU A 142 7.43 6.18 -12.52
N ILE A 143 8.15 5.93 -11.42
CA ILE A 143 7.64 6.12 -10.07
C ILE A 143 7.84 7.56 -9.62
N SER A 144 6.74 8.26 -9.38
CA SER A 144 6.75 9.64 -8.88
C SER A 144 7.22 9.73 -7.43
N ASP A 145 8.01 10.73 -7.10
CA ASP A 145 8.08 11.22 -5.74
C ASP A 145 6.77 11.93 -5.42
N THR A 146 6.09 11.51 -4.38
CA THR A 146 4.74 11.98 -4.06
C THR A 146 4.61 12.18 -2.56
N ILE A 147 3.81 13.17 -2.15
CA ILE A 147 3.44 13.36 -0.76
C ILE A 147 2.45 12.28 -0.34
N TYR A 148 2.81 11.53 0.68
CA TYR A 148 1.92 10.63 1.41
C TYR A 148 1.53 11.27 2.73
N TYR A 149 0.24 11.40 2.98
CA TYR A 149 -0.29 11.95 4.21
C TYR A 149 -0.22 10.91 5.34
N LEU A 150 0.15 11.34 6.52
CA LEU A 150 0.39 10.47 7.68
C LEU A 150 -0.51 10.82 8.87
N GLY A 151 -1.57 11.57 8.65
CA GLY A 151 -2.60 11.79 9.66
C GLY A 151 -3.18 10.47 10.13
N GLY A 152 -3.47 10.37 11.43
CA GLY A 152 -3.94 9.16 12.08
C GLY A 152 -5.34 9.28 12.64
N HIS A 153 -5.84 8.15 13.14
CA HIS A 153 -7.12 8.09 13.81
C HIS A 153 -7.11 7.05 14.94
N ASN A 154 -8.01 7.21 15.92
CA ASN A 154 -8.09 6.37 17.11
C ASN A 154 -9.53 5.89 17.39
N SER A 155 -10.28 5.52 16.34
CA SER A 155 -11.61 4.93 16.46
C SER A 155 -11.86 3.92 15.33
N PHE A 156 -12.41 2.76 15.65
CA PHE A 156 -12.80 1.75 14.66
C PHE A 156 -14.04 2.17 13.83
N SER A 157 -14.94 2.95 14.44
CA SER A 157 -16.24 3.29 13.84
C SER A 157 -16.09 4.43 12.85
N VAL A 158 -15.44 4.17 11.72
CA VAL A 158 -15.26 5.16 10.66
C VAL A 158 -15.65 4.58 9.30
N TYR A 159 -16.22 5.43 8.46
CA TYR A 159 -16.51 5.18 7.07
C TYR A 159 -15.31 5.59 6.16
N PRO A 160 -15.24 5.10 4.91
CA PRO A 160 -14.15 5.43 3.99
C PRO A 160 -13.91 6.94 3.79
N ASN A 161 -14.98 7.74 3.70
CA ASN A 161 -14.89 9.18 3.57
C ASN A 161 -14.34 9.86 4.83
N GLN A 162 -14.72 9.39 5.99
CA GLN A 162 -14.27 9.95 7.27
C GLN A 162 -12.78 9.66 7.50
N ILE A 163 -12.33 8.42 7.27
CA ILE A 163 -10.91 8.10 7.44
C ILE A 163 -10.04 8.80 6.40
N TYR A 164 -10.53 9.01 5.17
CA TYR A 164 -9.85 9.79 4.15
C TYR A 164 -9.48 11.20 4.65
N GLU A 165 -10.41 11.87 5.33
CA GLU A 165 -10.17 13.19 5.92
C GLU A 165 -9.16 13.13 7.07
N LYS A 166 -9.21 12.05 7.91
CA LYS A 166 -8.27 11.86 9.02
C LYS A 166 -6.85 11.62 8.54
N GLU A 167 -6.68 10.82 7.50
CA GLU A 167 -5.38 10.55 6.86
C GLU A 167 -4.68 11.83 6.39
N ARG A 168 -5.47 12.84 5.96
CA ARG A 168 -5.00 14.15 5.50
C ARG A 168 -5.03 15.24 6.57
N GLY A 169 -5.43 14.88 7.76
CA GLY A 169 -5.47 15.77 8.91
C GLY A 169 -4.13 15.83 9.65
N THR A 170 -4.12 16.60 10.72
CA THR A 170 -2.94 16.82 11.57
C THR A 170 -2.98 16.05 12.89
N THR A 171 -4.00 15.20 13.11
CA THR A 171 -4.10 14.38 14.31
C THR A 171 -3.16 13.19 14.19
N VAL A 172 -2.09 13.20 14.97
CA VAL A 172 -1.08 12.14 15.03
C VAL A 172 -0.71 11.86 16.49
N TYR A 173 0.00 10.77 16.74
CA TYR A 173 0.68 10.62 18.02
C TYR A 173 1.74 11.73 18.17
N SER A 174 1.95 12.19 19.40
CA SER A 174 2.84 13.33 19.69
C SER A 174 4.22 13.16 19.05
N GLY A 175 4.67 14.19 18.34
CA GLY A 175 5.97 14.22 17.67
C GLY A 175 6.05 13.47 16.34
N ARG A 176 4.94 12.94 15.80
CA ARG A 176 4.93 12.29 14.48
C ARG A 176 4.71 13.31 13.37
N PRO A 177 5.38 13.13 12.22
CA PRO A 177 5.09 13.90 11.01
C PRO A 177 3.67 13.62 10.49
N THR A 178 3.10 14.61 9.80
CA THR A 178 1.77 14.50 9.16
C THR A 178 1.84 14.17 7.69
N GLU A 179 3.04 14.17 7.10
CA GLU A 179 3.30 13.84 5.71
C GLU A 179 4.74 13.35 5.50
N TRP A 180 4.92 12.64 4.40
CA TRP A 180 6.21 12.13 3.93
C TRP A 180 6.24 12.15 2.41
N THR A 181 7.34 12.59 1.83
CA THR A 181 7.57 12.54 0.38
C THR A 181 8.47 11.36 0.04
N GLY A 182 8.01 10.49 -0.85
CA GLY A 182 8.78 9.34 -1.31
C GLY A 182 8.10 8.59 -2.44
N LYS A 183 8.66 7.43 -2.80
CA LYS A 183 8.27 6.69 -4.01
C LYS A 183 7.26 5.59 -3.74
N ILE A 184 7.48 4.79 -2.71
CA ILE A 184 6.69 3.57 -2.46
C ILE A 184 6.23 3.56 -1.01
N ALA A 185 4.92 3.36 -0.82
CA ALA A 185 4.28 3.25 0.48
C ALA A 185 3.31 2.07 0.52
N LEU A 186 2.27 2.16 1.34
CA LEU A 186 1.20 1.18 1.49
C LEU A 186 -0.15 1.82 1.14
N ALA A 187 -1.18 1.00 0.97
CA ALA A 187 -2.55 1.47 0.84
C ALA A 187 -3.01 2.15 2.13
N TYR A 188 -3.87 3.14 1.97
CA TYR A 188 -4.60 3.73 3.09
C TYR A 188 -5.81 2.88 3.50
N PRO A 189 -6.30 2.98 4.74
CA PRO A 189 -7.64 2.50 5.10
C PRO A 189 -8.73 3.02 4.15
N SER A 190 -8.64 4.28 3.71
CA SER A 190 -9.57 4.83 2.72
C SER A 190 -9.44 4.18 1.34
N ASP A 191 -8.24 3.81 0.89
CA ASP A 191 -8.06 3.09 -0.37
C ASP A 191 -8.78 1.74 -0.34
N TYR A 192 -8.61 1.00 0.76
CA TYR A 192 -9.28 -0.27 0.99
C TYR A 192 -10.80 -0.11 1.10
N GLY A 193 -11.24 0.92 1.82
CA GLY A 193 -12.65 1.21 2.01
C GLY A 193 -13.38 1.54 0.71
N TYR A 194 -12.81 2.42 -0.09
CA TYR A 194 -13.38 2.81 -1.39
C TYR A 194 -13.20 1.74 -2.48
N ALA A 195 -12.38 0.72 -2.27
CA ALA A 195 -12.31 -0.43 -3.18
C ALA A 195 -13.58 -1.29 -3.13
N ALA A 196 -14.39 -1.17 -2.07
CA ALA A 196 -15.69 -1.81 -1.98
C ALA A 196 -16.77 -1.08 -2.78
N ASP A 197 -17.80 -1.81 -3.18
CA ASP A 197 -19.04 -1.22 -3.68
C ASP A 197 -19.84 -0.66 -2.50
N LEU A 198 -19.77 0.65 -2.28
CA LEU A 198 -20.43 1.31 -1.16
C LEU A 198 -21.95 1.30 -1.24
N GLY A 199 -22.51 1.05 -2.43
CA GLY A 199 -23.95 0.82 -2.59
C GLY A 199 -24.41 -0.50 -1.98
N LYS A 200 -23.50 -1.46 -1.85
CA LYS A 200 -23.74 -2.77 -1.22
C LYS A 200 -23.13 -2.88 0.17
N CYS A 201 -21.94 -2.31 0.37
CA CYS A 201 -21.22 -2.31 1.64
C CYS A 201 -21.35 -0.95 2.34
N SER A 202 -22.39 -0.76 3.10
CA SER A 202 -22.67 0.48 3.86
C SER A 202 -22.17 0.41 5.32
N GLN A 203 -21.11 -0.35 5.59
CA GLN A 203 -20.57 -0.60 6.92
C GLN A 203 -19.44 0.35 7.28
N ASN A 204 -19.18 0.53 8.58
CA ASN A 204 -17.90 1.03 9.07
C ASN A 204 -16.77 0.07 8.69
N LEU A 205 -15.56 0.56 8.57
CA LEU A 205 -14.40 -0.23 8.12
C LEU A 205 -14.11 -1.47 8.97
N ASN A 206 -14.34 -1.40 10.30
CA ASN A 206 -14.16 -2.57 11.17
C ASN A 206 -15.15 -3.71 10.87
N ASN A 207 -16.29 -3.40 10.26
CA ASN A 207 -17.33 -4.38 9.88
C ASN A 207 -17.23 -4.80 8.40
N TYR A 208 -16.13 -4.51 7.73
CA TYR A 208 -15.88 -4.95 6.34
C TYR A 208 -15.64 -6.48 6.25
N ASN A 209 -15.58 -7.18 7.37
CA ASN A 209 -15.67 -8.65 7.44
C ASN A 209 -17.06 -9.20 7.09
N ASN A 210 -18.07 -8.35 6.94
CA ASN A 210 -19.38 -8.74 6.43
C ASN A 210 -19.23 -9.33 5.02
N SER A 211 -19.93 -10.44 4.74
CA SER A 211 -19.83 -11.16 3.46
C SER A 211 -20.16 -10.29 2.25
N THR A 212 -21.12 -9.36 2.38
CA THR A 212 -21.47 -8.43 1.31
C THR A 212 -20.32 -7.45 1.02
N CYS A 213 -19.58 -7.01 2.06
CA CYS A 213 -18.43 -6.14 1.89
C CYS A 213 -17.25 -6.90 1.28
N THR A 214 -16.91 -8.08 1.82
CA THR A 214 -15.76 -8.87 1.35
C THR A 214 -15.91 -9.34 -0.10
N SER A 215 -17.11 -9.76 -0.50
CA SER A 215 -17.38 -10.20 -1.89
C SER A 215 -17.50 -9.06 -2.89
N ASN A 216 -17.58 -7.81 -2.45
CA ASN A 216 -17.65 -6.62 -3.28
C ASN A 216 -16.48 -5.65 -3.07
N ASN A 217 -15.31 -6.16 -2.61
CA ASN A 217 -14.08 -5.39 -2.43
C ASN A 217 -12.92 -6.09 -3.14
N TRP A 218 -12.53 -5.58 -4.29
CA TRP A 218 -11.45 -6.17 -5.10
C TRP A 218 -10.08 -6.16 -4.39
N MET A 219 -9.84 -5.23 -3.48
CA MET A 219 -8.53 -5.07 -2.83
C MET A 219 -8.30 -6.07 -1.69
N LYS A 220 -9.37 -6.71 -1.18
CA LYS A 220 -9.29 -7.60 -0.01
C LYS A 220 -8.31 -8.75 -0.22
N ALA A 221 -8.35 -9.43 -1.36
CA ALA A 221 -7.47 -10.56 -1.66
C ALA A 221 -5.99 -10.14 -1.81
N ILE A 222 -5.74 -8.89 -2.18
CA ILE A 222 -4.40 -8.33 -2.38
C ILE A 222 -3.78 -7.92 -1.04
N VAL A 223 -4.49 -7.10 -0.26
CA VAL A 223 -3.97 -6.52 0.98
C VAL A 223 -3.95 -7.55 2.10
N ALA A 224 -4.99 -8.35 2.23
CA ALA A 224 -5.15 -9.28 3.33
C ALA A 224 -5.56 -10.68 2.88
N PRO A 225 -4.68 -11.42 2.19
CA PRO A 225 -4.85 -12.86 2.08
C PRO A 225 -4.83 -13.50 3.48
N ASN A 226 -3.97 -13.00 4.38
CA ASN A 226 -3.99 -13.22 5.82
C ASN A 226 -4.23 -11.88 6.52
N TYR A 227 -3.21 -11.29 7.12
CA TYR A 227 -3.22 -9.92 7.64
C TYR A 227 -2.44 -9.03 6.68
N GLY A 228 -2.86 -7.78 6.48
CA GLY A 228 -2.16 -6.85 5.62
C GLY A 228 -1.97 -5.47 6.23
N TRP A 229 -0.76 -4.93 6.12
CA TRP A 229 -0.45 -3.60 6.59
C TRP A 229 -1.12 -2.51 5.76
N LEU A 230 -1.51 -1.44 6.44
CA LEU A 230 -1.91 -0.17 5.85
C LEU A 230 -0.93 0.93 6.29
N LEU A 231 -1.00 2.09 5.63
CA LEU A 231 -0.06 3.18 5.87
C LEU A 231 -0.36 3.96 7.15
N THR A 232 -1.64 4.13 7.50
CA THR A 232 -2.12 5.07 8.51
C THR A 232 -1.69 4.67 9.94
N PRO A 233 -1.04 5.57 10.71
CA PRO A 233 -0.72 5.32 12.11
C PRO A 233 -1.97 5.47 12.99
N ARG A 234 -1.98 4.80 14.14
CA ARG A 234 -2.93 5.10 15.21
C ARG A 234 -2.48 6.37 15.94
N SER A 235 -3.36 7.35 16.06
CA SER A 235 -2.99 8.62 16.70
C SER A 235 -2.93 8.58 18.24
N GLY A 236 -3.49 7.56 18.86
CA GLY A 236 -3.52 7.45 20.34
C GLY A 236 -2.41 6.63 20.97
N ILE A 237 -1.62 5.89 20.19
CA ILE A 237 -0.54 5.00 20.70
C ILE A 237 0.65 5.04 19.75
N ALA A 238 1.86 5.17 20.31
CA ALA A 238 3.12 5.34 19.60
C ALA A 238 3.54 4.18 18.68
N SER A 239 2.99 2.98 18.90
CA SER A 239 3.48 1.72 18.33
C SER A 239 2.45 0.93 17.52
N ASN A 240 1.27 1.51 17.28
CA ASN A 240 0.21 0.82 16.54
C ASN A 240 -0.09 1.51 15.21
N VAL A 241 -0.42 0.68 14.21
CA VAL A 241 -0.86 1.12 12.89
C VAL A 241 -2.13 0.39 12.46
N TRP A 242 -2.77 0.94 11.45
CA TRP A 242 -3.94 0.34 10.82
C TRP A 242 -3.53 -0.85 9.94
N TYR A 243 -4.39 -1.87 9.91
CA TYR A 243 -4.21 -3.09 9.14
C TYR A 243 -5.55 -3.69 8.75
N VAL A 244 -5.54 -4.56 7.76
CA VAL A 244 -6.71 -5.37 7.37
C VAL A 244 -6.56 -6.76 7.97
N TYR A 245 -7.59 -7.22 8.66
CA TYR A 245 -7.68 -8.57 9.18
C TYR A 245 -7.99 -9.58 8.06
N SER A 246 -7.62 -10.85 8.23
CA SER A 246 -7.89 -11.92 7.25
C SER A 246 -9.35 -12.04 6.84
N SER A 247 -10.27 -11.70 7.75
CA SER A 247 -11.72 -11.66 7.48
C SER A 247 -12.17 -10.46 6.65
N GLY A 248 -11.31 -9.44 6.44
CA GLY A 248 -11.62 -8.22 5.69
C GLY A 248 -11.93 -6.99 6.53
N GLY A 249 -12.14 -7.12 7.83
CA GLY A 249 -12.32 -5.98 8.74
C GLY A 249 -11.03 -5.18 8.90
N VAL A 250 -11.17 -3.86 9.10
CA VAL A 250 -10.05 -2.94 9.25
C VAL A 250 -9.93 -2.50 10.70
N TYR A 251 -8.74 -2.63 11.27
CA TYR A 251 -8.44 -2.31 12.66
C TYR A 251 -7.16 -1.49 12.78
N TYR A 252 -6.91 -0.89 13.97
CA TYR A 252 -5.77 0.00 14.21
C TYR A 252 -4.89 -0.41 15.41
N ASN A 253 -5.07 -1.61 15.95
CA ASN A 253 -4.47 -2.03 17.21
C ASN A 253 -3.33 -3.03 17.06
N SER A 254 -2.72 -3.13 15.88
CA SER A 254 -1.56 -4.00 15.70
C SER A 254 -0.26 -3.26 15.97
N TYR A 255 0.60 -3.90 16.75
CA TYR A 255 1.97 -3.42 16.94
C TYR A 255 2.77 -3.50 15.65
N VAL A 256 3.52 -2.44 15.36
CA VAL A 256 4.31 -2.28 14.12
C VAL A 256 5.37 -3.37 13.91
N TYR A 257 5.78 -4.09 14.94
CA TYR A 257 6.75 -5.18 14.83
C TYR A 257 6.15 -6.50 14.32
N ASN A 258 4.83 -6.66 14.34
CA ASN A 258 4.20 -7.86 13.79
C ASN A 258 4.55 -8.05 12.31
N ALA A 259 4.58 -9.30 11.87
CA ALA A 259 4.83 -9.63 10.47
C ALA A 259 3.49 -9.80 9.73
N TYR A 260 3.15 -8.85 8.88
CA TYR A 260 1.93 -8.88 8.06
C TYR A 260 2.27 -8.68 6.58
N GLY A 261 1.32 -9.04 5.73
CA GLY A 261 1.42 -8.89 4.29
C GLY A 261 1.70 -7.45 3.87
N VAL A 262 2.60 -7.30 2.91
CA VAL A 262 3.01 -6.00 2.35
C VAL A 262 2.66 -5.99 0.87
N ALA A 263 1.69 -5.16 0.49
CA ALA A 263 1.35 -4.87 -0.90
C ALA A 263 1.83 -3.44 -1.24
N PRO A 264 2.94 -3.28 -1.98
CA PRO A 264 3.48 -1.97 -2.32
C PRO A 264 2.50 -1.12 -3.11
N VAL A 265 2.43 0.16 -2.76
CA VAL A 265 1.65 1.19 -3.44
C VAL A 265 2.57 2.31 -3.91
N LEU A 266 2.32 2.81 -5.11
CA LEU A 266 3.07 3.91 -5.70
C LEU A 266 2.21 4.76 -6.63
N PHE A 267 2.74 5.92 -7.00
CA PHE A 267 2.15 6.79 -8.02
C PHE A 267 3.03 6.82 -9.25
N LEU A 268 2.42 6.78 -10.42
CA LEU A 268 3.12 7.01 -11.67
C LEU A 268 3.37 8.50 -11.88
N ASN A 269 4.46 8.83 -12.58
CA ASN A 269 4.70 10.18 -13.06
C ASN A 269 3.57 10.62 -14.00
N SER A 270 3.33 11.93 -14.07
CA SER A 270 2.29 12.54 -14.92
C SER A 270 2.43 12.21 -16.41
N ASP A 271 3.64 11.87 -16.86
CA ASP A 271 3.93 11.54 -18.27
C ASP A 271 3.57 10.08 -18.62
N ALA A 272 3.31 9.24 -17.60
CA ALA A 272 2.89 7.87 -17.81
C ALA A 272 1.45 7.81 -18.31
N ASN A 273 1.26 7.31 -19.51
CA ASN A 273 -0.06 7.19 -20.13
C ASN A 273 -0.41 5.74 -20.42
N VAL A 274 -1.70 5.42 -20.38
CA VAL A 274 -2.19 4.13 -20.87
C VAL A 274 -2.13 4.14 -22.41
N LYS A 275 -1.44 3.14 -22.96
CA LYS A 275 -1.19 2.99 -24.39
C LYS A 275 -2.23 2.07 -25.05
N SER A 276 -2.58 0.98 -24.38
CA SER A 276 -3.46 -0.07 -24.91
C SER A 276 -3.96 -0.96 -23.76
N GLY A 277 -4.77 -1.97 -24.11
CA GLY A 277 -5.38 -2.90 -23.15
C GLY A 277 -6.77 -2.46 -22.72
N THR A 278 -7.53 -3.39 -22.16
CA THR A 278 -8.89 -3.17 -21.66
C THR A 278 -8.98 -3.17 -20.12
N GLY A 279 -7.85 -3.38 -19.44
CA GLY A 279 -7.76 -3.44 -17.98
C GLY A 279 -8.32 -4.72 -17.37
N THR A 280 -8.67 -5.72 -18.17
CA THR A 280 -9.06 -7.05 -17.69
C THR A 280 -7.84 -7.86 -17.26
N SER A 281 -8.02 -8.93 -16.51
CA SER A 281 -6.92 -9.82 -16.11
C SER A 281 -6.24 -10.53 -17.30
N SER A 282 -6.97 -10.74 -18.40
CA SER A 282 -6.45 -11.33 -19.63
C SER A 282 -5.86 -10.32 -20.61
N ASP A 283 -6.19 -9.03 -20.45
CA ASP A 283 -5.73 -7.92 -21.29
C ASP A 283 -5.49 -6.67 -20.41
N PRO A 284 -4.47 -6.70 -19.54
CA PRO A 284 -4.12 -5.57 -18.70
C PRO A 284 -3.73 -4.33 -19.50
N TYR A 285 -3.95 -3.14 -18.96
CA TYR A 285 -3.46 -1.91 -19.55
C TYR A 285 -1.94 -1.95 -19.72
N GLN A 286 -1.45 -1.37 -20.80
CA GLN A 286 -0.03 -1.19 -21.08
C GLN A 286 0.34 0.29 -20.93
N ILE A 287 1.54 0.57 -20.47
CA ILE A 287 2.06 1.92 -20.23
C ILE A 287 2.95 2.34 -21.39
N SER A 288 2.79 3.57 -21.89
CA SER A 288 3.79 4.22 -22.73
C SER A 288 4.97 4.68 -21.87
N VAL A 289 6.19 4.47 -22.33
CA VAL A 289 7.44 4.89 -21.71
C VAL A 289 8.28 5.65 -22.71
#